data_074ce9c7e19c4eeb9ab91f89691d643c
#
_entry.id   074ce9c7e19c4eeb9ab91f89691d643c
#
_cell.length_a   1.000
_cell.length_b   1.000
_cell.length_c   1.000
_cell.angle_alpha   90.00
_cell.angle_beta   90.00
_cell.angle_gamma   90.00
#
_symmetry.space_group_name_H-M   'P 1'
#
loop_
_entity.id
_entity.type
_entity.pdbx_description
1 polymer ?
#
loop_
_entity_poly.entity_id
_entity_poly.type
_entity_poly.pdbx_seq_one_letter_code
_entity_poly.pdbx_strand_id
1 'polypeptide(L)'
;MSNYFFQPMLGFEQLYTNNTTVSFYSKIFAEMNLSGIREFPRKSDKPTKYEGRKPISRHNIYRAFAVMKTQRFRQVSQLLDFLENNTVVAMLCGFENGRIPGKDVFYDFLRDTPQSELDSVMVFNTKEMVNLGLVDYENLIVDSMPIFANTKLNNPKSFSKSRFKKNQTPAGDSNCKLGVHTASNESSNKDYNYFWGYKDHLILDAKYGLPIFNLTLAANTHDVKAGEKLVSQVASLLPLKGKVKNLIGDKAFDSNAFYDSVKDVLGANVIAPLRSNAKAQLFDGSVPTCNSGLVMHKCGHIYRDSGIRFKFTCPFRNSKSKSCPSNHSNFHKPVKNKGCIKYRLIKAANLRNCTDRDSPIFKALYSKRSAIERYNSRFKFLENEKASLRNKASVSAIASISHVCLQLTSIVSAKENNFDLIRSMAGLKRSA
;
A
#
# COMPACT_ATOMS: atom_id res chain seq x y z
N MET A 1 30.82 14.26 4.84
CA MET A 1 30.09 15.51 5.15
C MET A 1 30.46 16.53 4.09
N SER A 2 29.70 16.66 3.03
CA SER A 2 29.87 17.77 2.07
C SER A 2 28.81 18.80 2.41
N ASN A 3 29.19 19.75 3.23
CA ASN A 3 28.45 20.97 3.44
C ASN A 3 28.50 21.76 2.13
N TYR A 4 27.47 21.65 1.29
CA TYR A 4 27.25 22.64 0.26
C TYR A 4 26.82 23.95 0.94
N PHE A 5 27.76 24.77 1.29
CA PHE A 5 27.50 26.14 1.68
C PHE A 5 26.96 26.88 0.47
N PHE A 6 25.69 27.16 0.48
CA PHE A 6 25.10 28.18 -0.38
C PHE A 6 25.60 29.54 0.14
N GLN A 7 26.49 30.20 -0.60
CA GLN A 7 26.81 31.61 -0.34
C GLN A 7 25.60 32.44 -0.82
N PRO A 8 24.85 33.07 0.09
CA PRO A 8 23.77 33.95 -0.32
C PRO A 8 24.38 35.17 -1.02
N MET A 9 23.94 35.49 -2.23
CA MET A 9 24.17 36.78 -2.80
C MET A 9 23.49 37.84 -1.90
N LEU A 10 24.22 38.86 -1.52
CA LEU A 10 23.70 39.99 -0.75
C LEU A 10 22.36 40.49 -1.34
N GLY A 11 21.30 40.50 -0.55
CA GLY A 11 19.95 40.85 -0.96
C GLY A 11 18.98 39.65 -1.10
N PHE A 12 19.47 38.43 -1.20
CA PHE A 12 18.60 37.23 -1.25
C PHE A 12 18.03 36.85 0.13
N GLU A 13 18.68 37.18 1.23
CA GLU A 13 18.21 36.85 2.58
C GLU A 13 16.81 37.39 2.87
N GLN A 14 16.50 38.60 2.42
CA GLN A 14 15.19 39.22 2.61
C GLN A 14 14.08 38.56 1.76
N LEU A 15 14.42 38.00 0.58
CA LEU A 15 13.51 37.23 -0.24
C LEU A 15 13.23 35.84 0.37
N TYR A 16 14.21 35.29 1.12
CA TYR A 16 14.06 34.02 1.82
C TYR A 16 13.15 34.11 3.02
N THR A 17 13.30 35.16 3.84
CA THR A 17 12.55 35.31 5.11
C THR A 17 11.06 35.59 4.91
N ASN A 18 10.65 36.12 3.76
CA ASN A 18 9.26 36.48 3.50
C ASN A 18 8.53 35.56 2.53
N ASN A 19 9.18 34.52 2.00
CA ASN A 19 8.53 33.59 1.06
C ASN A 19 8.29 32.23 1.70
N THR A 20 7.06 31.97 2.14
CA THR A 20 6.67 30.72 2.78
C THR A 20 6.98 29.46 1.94
N THR A 21 6.93 29.57 0.61
CA THR A 21 7.26 28.45 -0.28
C THR A 21 8.75 28.13 -0.23
N VAL A 22 9.61 29.14 -0.26
CA VAL A 22 11.06 28.98 -0.18
C VAL A 22 11.46 28.43 1.19
N SER A 23 10.93 29.01 2.27
CA SER A 23 11.15 28.55 3.63
C SER A 23 10.72 27.08 3.82
N PHE A 24 9.54 26.71 3.32
CA PHE A 24 9.07 25.32 3.35
C PHE A 24 10.04 24.36 2.69
N TYR A 25 10.51 24.64 1.46
CA TYR A 25 11.46 23.75 0.78
C TYR A 25 12.82 23.75 1.43
N SER A 26 13.31 24.86 1.96
CA SER A 26 14.55 24.90 2.71
C SER A 26 14.51 23.94 3.90
N LYS A 27 13.44 23.97 4.71
CA LYS A 27 13.23 23.06 5.84
C LYS A 27 13.12 21.59 5.41
N ILE A 28 12.30 21.30 4.40
CA ILE A 28 12.11 19.92 3.89
C ILE A 28 13.42 19.36 3.35
N PHE A 29 14.19 20.12 2.59
CA PHE A 29 15.44 19.65 1.98
C PHE A 29 16.59 19.53 2.98
N ALA A 30 16.58 20.33 4.05
CA ALA A 30 17.55 20.19 5.15
C ALA A 30 17.42 18.84 5.87
N GLU A 31 16.19 18.30 5.96
CA GLU A 31 15.93 16.99 6.57
C GLU A 31 16.02 15.83 5.59
N MET A 32 16.18 16.11 4.29
CA MET A 32 16.16 15.09 3.24
C MET A 32 17.52 14.40 3.10
N ASN A 33 17.66 13.20 3.65
CA ASN A 33 18.87 12.38 3.47
C ASN A 33 18.78 11.53 2.20
N LEU A 34 19.61 11.87 1.21
CA LEU A 34 19.70 11.17 -0.08
C LEU A 34 20.96 10.30 -0.21
N SER A 35 21.68 10.04 0.87
CA SER A 35 22.94 9.26 0.83
C SER A 35 22.79 7.85 0.26
N GLY A 36 21.58 7.27 0.34
CA GLY A 36 21.27 5.96 -0.25
C GLY A 36 20.99 6.00 -1.76
N ILE A 37 20.82 7.19 -2.34
CA ILE A 37 20.65 7.37 -3.77
C ILE A 37 21.99 7.70 -4.38
N ARG A 38 22.40 6.92 -5.38
CA ARG A 38 23.61 7.24 -6.13
C ARG A 38 23.47 8.60 -6.80
N GLU A 39 24.43 9.47 -6.56
CA GLU A 39 24.37 10.86 -7.04
C GLU A 39 24.38 10.98 -8.56
N PHE A 40 25.18 10.16 -9.25
CA PHE A 40 25.28 10.20 -10.71
C PHE A 40 24.84 8.85 -11.33
N PRO A 41 24.34 8.84 -12.57
CA PRO A 41 23.97 7.61 -13.27
C PRO A 41 25.15 6.62 -13.35
N ARG A 42 24.88 5.30 -13.31
CA ARG A 42 25.93 4.33 -13.64
C ARG A 42 26.41 4.58 -15.06
N LYS A 43 27.68 4.86 -15.23
CA LYS A 43 28.32 4.59 -16.51
C LYS A 43 28.61 3.08 -16.58
N SER A 44 28.45 2.50 -17.77
CA SER A 44 29.00 1.19 -18.06
C SER A 44 30.47 1.16 -17.60
N ASP A 45 30.93 0.05 -17.04
CA ASP A 45 32.22 -0.17 -16.35
C ASP A 45 33.52 0.17 -17.15
N LYS A 46 33.44 1.03 -18.14
CA LYS A 46 34.60 1.53 -18.86
C LYS A 46 35.06 2.86 -18.26
N PRO A 47 36.31 2.96 -17.80
CA PRO A 47 36.89 4.22 -17.33
C PRO A 47 37.14 5.15 -18.53
N THR A 48 36.13 5.83 -18.96
CA THR A 48 36.28 6.89 -19.96
C THR A 48 36.42 8.21 -19.24
N LYS A 49 37.52 8.96 -19.51
CA LYS A 49 37.59 10.38 -19.19
C LYS A 49 36.31 11.04 -19.65
N TYR A 50 35.68 11.81 -18.77
CA TYR A 50 34.46 12.55 -19.08
C TYR A 50 34.80 13.68 -20.07
N GLU A 51 34.74 13.38 -21.36
CA GLU A 51 34.69 14.40 -22.40
C GLU A 51 33.18 14.70 -22.62
N GLY A 52 32.75 15.88 -22.17
CA GLY A 52 31.37 16.32 -22.35
C GLY A 52 30.77 17.00 -21.12
N ARG A 53 29.47 17.33 -21.23
CA ARG A 53 28.72 18.01 -20.17
C ARG A 53 28.59 17.09 -18.93
N LYS A 54 28.88 17.64 -17.75
CA LYS A 54 28.70 16.91 -16.48
C LYS A 54 27.27 16.43 -16.34
N PRO A 55 27.05 15.17 -15.89
CA PRO A 55 25.70 14.66 -15.64
C PRO A 55 25.08 15.44 -14.50
N ILE A 56 23.74 15.56 -14.57
CA ILE A 56 22.97 16.22 -13.52
C ILE A 56 22.86 15.28 -12.33
N SER A 57 23.05 15.82 -11.12
CA SER A 57 22.88 15.06 -9.89
C SER A 57 21.47 14.51 -9.76
N ARG A 58 21.37 13.20 -9.49
CA ARG A 58 20.08 12.53 -9.23
C ARG A 58 19.43 13.03 -7.95
N HIS A 59 20.19 13.55 -7.01
CA HIS A 59 19.68 14.21 -5.81
C HIS A 59 18.85 15.44 -6.17
N ASN A 60 19.29 16.24 -7.17
CA ASN A 60 18.56 17.41 -7.63
C ASN A 60 17.21 17.03 -8.24
N ILE A 61 17.21 15.95 -9.04
CA ILE A 61 15.99 15.41 -9.66
C ILE A 61 15.03 14.86 -8.58
N TYR A 62 15.56 14.18 -7.55
CA TYR A 62 14.74 13.70 -6.44
C TYR A 62 14.05 14.85 -5.69
N ARG A 63 14.81 15.92 -5.35
CA ARG A 63 14.23 17.13 -4.71
C ARG A 63 13.16 17.78 -5.59
N ALA A 64 13.39 17.86 -6.89
CA ALA A 64 12.40 18.38 -7.82
C ALA A 64 11.12 17.53 -7.84
N PHE A 65 11.21 16.19 -7.77
CA PHE A 65 10.03 15.34 -7.61
C PHE A 65 9.32 15.53 -6.26
N ALA A 66 10.05 15.83 -5.20
CA ALA A 66 9.43 16.22 -3.94
C ALA A 66 8.66 17.54 -4.09
N VAL A 67 9.18 18.53 -4.85
CA VAL A 67 8.42 19.73 -5.24
C VAL A 67 7.17 19.34 -6.02
N MET A 68 7.30 18.49 -7.04
CA MET A 68 6.17 18.02 -7.85
C MET A 68 5.02 17.49 -6.97
N LYS A 69 5.34 16.63 -6.01
CA LYS A 69 4.32 16.01 -5.14
C LYS A 69 3.74 16.98 -4.12
N THR A 70 4.58 17.78 -3.49
CA THR A 70 4.12 18.77 -2.49
C THR A 70 3.32 19.92 -3.11
N GLN A 71 3.55 20.25 -4.40
CA GLN A 71 2.74 21.20 -5.18
C GLN A 71 1.53 20.52 -5.84
N ARG A 72 1.37 19.19 -5.70
CA ARG A 72 0.27 18.41 -6.28
C ARG A 72 0.25 18.43 -7.81
N PHE A 73 1.40 18.57 -8.42
CA PHE A 73 1.50 18.48 -9.89
C PHE A 73 1.38 17.01 -10.33
N ARG A 74 0.64 16.80 -11.40
CA ARG A 74 0.42 15.47 -11.97
C ARG A 74 1.43 15.16 -13.07
N GLN A 75 1.93 16.16 -13.78
CA GLN A 75 2.79 16.00 -14.94
C GLN A 75 4.14 16.67 -14.71
N VAL A 76 5.19 16.08 -15.29
CA VAL A 76 6.54 16.64 -15.25
C VAL A 76 6.60 18.03 -15.90
N SER A 77 5.80 18.28 -16.94
CA SER A 77 5.70 19.62 -17.57
C SER A 77 5.30 20.69 -16.55
N GLN A 78 4.28 20.41 -15.71
CA GLN A 78 3.86 21.36 -14.68
C GLN A 78 4.96 21.64 -13.65
N LEU A 79 5.78 20.62 -13.34
CA LEU A 79 6.95 20.79 -12.49
C LEU A 79 7.99 21.70 -13.16
N LEU A 80 8.30 21.47 -14.44
CA LEU A 80 9.28 22.28 -15.17
C LEU A 80 8.82 23.73 -15.26
N ASP A 81 7.58 23.97 -15.70
CA ASP A 81 6.98 25.30 -15.75
C ASP A 81 7.03 26.03 -14.39
N PHE A 82 6.77 25.28 -13.30
CA PHE A 82 6.88 25.83 -11.94
C PHE A 82 8.30 26.21 -11.58
N LEU A 83 9.27 25.32 -11.83
CA LEU A 83 10.68 25.57 -11.49
C LEU A 83 11.28 26.72 -12.33
N GLU A 84 10.92 26.83 -13.60
CA GLU A 84 11.34 27.94 -14.47
C GLU A 84 10.86 29.29 -13.96
N ASN A 85 9.62 29.34 -13.42
CA ASN A 85 9.04 30.54 -12.85
C ASN A 85 9.43 30.79 -11.36
N ASN A 86 10.08 29.82 -10.71
CA ASN A 86 10.51 29.88 -9.31
C ASN A 86 11.98 29.51 -9.17
N THR A 87 12.84 30.36 -9.72
CA THR A 87 14.30 30.13 -9.81
C THR A 87 14.92 29.79 -8.45
N VAL A 88 14.48 30.43 -7.36
CA VAL A 88 14.97 30.14 -6.00
C VAL A 88 14.67 28.71 -5.59
N VAL A 89 13.48 28.20 -5.87
CA VAL A 89 13.11 26.79 -5.58
C VAL A 89 13.94 25.84 -6.46
N ALA A 90 14.18 26.21 -7.72
CA ALA A 90 15.06 25.44 -8.60
C ALA A 90 16.50 25.36 -8.06
N MET A 91 17.02 26.47 -7.53
CA MET A 91 18.33 26.51 -6.87
C MET A 91 18.36 25.68 -5.58
N LEU A 92 17.30 25.69 -4.77
CA LEU A 92 17.16 24.81 -3.60
C LEU A 92 17.16 23.35 -3.98
N CYS A 93 16.60 22.98 -5.15
CA CYS A 93 16.73 21.63 -5.67
C CYS A 93 18.18 21.26 -6.04
N GLY A 94 19.06 22.25 -6.23
CA GLY A 94 20.46 22.09 -6.62
C GLY A 94 20.70 22.36 -8.12
N PHE A 95 19.77 22.99 -8.84
CA PHE A 95 19.97 23.37 -10.23
C PHE A 95 20.75 24.68 -10.30
N GLU A 96 22.01 24.60 -10.72
CA GLU A 96 22.92 25.76 -10.82
C GLU A 96 22.34 26.86 -11.72
N ASN A 97 22.30 28.09 -11.21
CA ASN A 97 21.77 29.26 -11.91
C ASN A 97 20.33 29.06 -12.46
N GLY A 98 19.54 28.20 -11.82
CA GLY A 98 18.17 27.88 -12.27
C GLY A 98 18.11 27.11 -13.58
N ARG A 99 19.21 26.53 -14.08
CA ARG A 99 19.22 25.74 -15.31
C ARG A 99 18.60 24.37 -15.12
N ILE A 100 17.35 24.24 -15.47
CA ILE A 100 16.58 23.02 -15.33
C ILE A 100 16.87 22.10 -16.53
N PRO A 101 17.08 20.77 -16.32
CA PRO A 101 17.26 19.84 -17.43
C PRO A 101 15.96 19.58 -18.17
N GLY A 102 16.07 19.05 -19.39
CA GLY A 102 14.90 18.61 -20.16
C GLY A 102 14.13 17.48 -19.48
N LYS A 103 12.86 17.36 -19.80
CA LYS A 103 11.92 16.37 -19.22
C LYS A 103 12.42 14.93 -19.28
N ASP A 104 13.23 14.58 -20.27
CA ASP A 104 13.72 13.22 -20.46
C ASP A 104 14.59 12.76 -19.28
N VAL A 105 15.41 13.66 -18.71
CA VAL A 105 16.25 13.39 -17.53
C VAL A 105 15.37 13.01 -16.33
N PHE A 106 14.21 13.63 -16.17
CA PHE A 106 13.25 13.30 -15.12
C PHE A 106 12.62 11.93 -15.33
N TYR A 107 12.23 11.60 -16.56
CA TYR A 107 11.66 10.29 -16.87
C TYR A 107 12.70 9.17 -16.74
N ASP A 108 13.93 9.40 -17.15
CA ASP A 108 15.04 8.47 -16.98
C ASP A 108 15.31 8.20 -15.51
N PHE A 109 15.33 9.23 -14.67
CA PHE A 109 15.45 9.06 -13.23
C PHE A 109 14.38 8.11 -12.66
N LEU A 110 13.12 8.31 -12.99
CA LEU A 110 12.02 7.48 -12.48
C LEU A 110 12.07 6.04 -13.01
N ARG A 111 12.53 5.84 -14.23
CA ARG A 111 12.63 4.53 -14.86
C ARG A 111 13.81 3.73 -14.34
N ASP A 112 14.95 4.40 -14.18
CA ASP A 112 16.26 3.75 -14.02
C ASP A 112 16.77 3.78 -12.57
N THR A 113 16.08 4.46 -11.65
CA THR A 113 16.42 4.43 -10.22
C THR A 113 16.01 3.10 -9.60
N PRO A 114 16.98 2.31 -9.07
CA PRO A 114 16.65 1.09 -8.37
C PRO A 114 15.71 1.35 -7.18
N GLN A 115 14.71 0.49 -7.01
CA GLN A 115 13.76 0.63 -5.89
C GLN A 115 14.46 0.62 -4.53
N SER A 116 15.55 -0.17 -4.40
CA SER A 116 16.36 -0.22 -3.17
C SER A 116 16.98 1.13 -2.78
N GLU A 117 17.32 1.98 -3.74
CA GLU A 117 17.80 3.33 -3.48
C GLU A 117 16.67 4.22 -2.93
N LEU A 118 15.47 4.11 -3.48
CA LEU A 118 14.28 4.84 -3.00
C LEU A 118 13.85 4.34 -1.60
N ASP A 119 13.88 3.02 -1.40
CA ASP A 119 13.57 2.39 -0.11
C ASP A 119 14.51 2.89 1.00
N SER A 120 15.79 3.13 0.68
CA SER A 120 16.78 3.61 1.65
C SER A 120 16.43 4.98 2.24
N VAL A 121 15.88 5.87 1.43
CA VAL A 121 15.43 7.21 1.88
C VAL A 121 14.26 7.08 2.84
N MET A 122 13.29 6.23 2.50
CA MET A 122 12.13 5.98 3.36
C MET A 122 12.53 5.33 4.69
N VAL A 123 13.46 4.36 4.65
CA VAL A 123 14.00 3.70 5.85
C VAL A 123 14.75 4.69 6.74
N PHE A 124 15.55 5.57 6.15
CA PHE A 124 16.26 6.62 6.90
C PHE A 124 15.26 7.52 7.64
N ASN A 125 14.27 8.04 6.94
CA ASN A 125 13.24 8.88 7.56
C ASN A 125 12.44 8.13 8.64
N THR A 126 12.17 6.84 8.44
CA THR A 126 11.49 6.01 9.45
C THR A 126 12.32 5.92 10.73
N LYS A 127 13.65 5.72 10.61
CA LYS A 127 14.55 5.73 11.78
C LYS A 127 14.57 7.09 12.48
N GLU A 128 14.56 8.19 11.72
CA GLU A 128 14.50 9.53 12.28
C GLU A 128 13.17 9.79 13.00
N MET A 129 12.05 9.33 12.44
CA MET A 129 10.75 9.40 13.12
C MET A 129 10.71 8.60 14.43
N VAL A 130 11.45 7.48 14.52
CA VAL A 130 11.60 6.73 15.78
C VAL A 130 12.42 7.53 16.80
N ASN A 131 13.53 8.13 16.38
CA ASN A 131 14.36 8.99 17.23
C ASN A 131 13.57 10.19 17.80
N LEU A 132 12.68 10.75 17.02
CA LEU A 132 11.78 11.84 17.41
C LEU A 132 10.54 11.37 18.21
N GLY A 133 10.41 10.06 18.50
CA GLY A 133 9.29 9.49 19.23
C GLY A 133 7.94 9.52 18.48
N LEU A 134 7.96 9.78 17.15
CA LEU A 134 6.77 9.78 16.30
C LEU A 134 6.29 8.37 15.92
N VAL A 135 7.19 7.39 15.95
CA VAL A 135 6.96 5.99 15.62
C VAL A 135 7.48 5.12 16.75
N ASP A 136 6.71 4.14 17.21
CA ASP A 136 7.11 3.19 18.26
C ASP A 136 7.13 1.73 17.81
N TYR A 137 6.61 1.43 16.63
CA TYR A 137 6.43 0.11 16.04
C TYR A 137 5.47 -0.84 16.78
N GLU A 138 4.91 -0.45 17.92
CA GLU A 138 4.11 -1.37 18.75
C GLU A 138 2.91 -1.92 18.00
N ASN A 139 2.17 -1.04 17.33
CA ASN A 139 0.98 -1.38 16.56
C ASN A 139 1.13 -0.88 15.14
N LEU A 140 1.31 -1.81 14.20
CA LEU A 140 1.40 -1.50 12.78
C LEU A 140 0.09 -1.77 12.08
N ILE A 141 -0.18 -1.06 10.99
CA ILE A 141 -1.36 -1.24 10.16
C ILE A 141 -0.89 -1.56 8.74
N VAL A 142 -1.47 -2.59 8.12
CA VAL A 142 -1.22 -2.95 6.73
C VAL A 142 -2.48 -2.77 5.90
N ASP A 143 -2.33 -2.13 4.73
CA ASP A 143 -3.42 -1.96 3.77
C ASP A 143 -2.85 -1.78 2.36
N SER A 144 -3.72 -1.74 1.35
CA SER A 144 -3.36 -1.47 -0.03
C SER A 144 -4.25 -0.40 -0.64
N MET A 145 -3.64 0.47 -1.45
CA MET A 145 -4.35 1.51 -2.20
C MET A 145 -4.27 1.24 -3.70
N PRO A 146 -5.36 1.40 -4.46
CA PRO A 146 -5.31 1.32 -5.91
C PRO A 146 -4.63 2.55 -6.50
N ILE A 147 -3.79 2.33 -7.52
CA ILE A 147 -3.23 3.36 -8.40
C ILE A 147 -3.67 3.03 -9.82
N PHE A 148 -4.54 3.86 -10.39
CA PHE A 148 -5.06 3.69 -11.75
C PHE A 148 -3.97 4.03 -12.77
N ALA A 149 -3.63 3.08 -13.63
CA ALA A 149 -2.61 3.29 -14.67
C ALA A 149 -3.08 4.29 -15.73
N ASN A 150 -2.12 4.99 -16.33
CA ASN A 150 -2.35 5.90 -17.46
C ASN A 150 -2.58 5.11 -18.75
N THR A 151 -3.79 4.60 -18.93
CA THR A 151 -4.22 3.84 -20.10
C THR A 151 -5.61 4.27 -20.59
N LYS A 152 -5.82 4.19 -21.90
CA LYS A 152 -7.14 4.46 -22.50
C LYS A 152 -8.24 3.54 -21.96
N LEU A 153 -7.88 2.32 -21.51
CA LEU A 153 -8.84 1.35 -20.97
C LEU A 153 -9.45 1.77 -19.63
N ASN A 154 -8.81 2.66 -18.89
CA ASN A 154 -9.36 3.25 -17.66
C ASN A 154 -10.26 4.46 -17.94
N ASN A 155 -10.27 5.01 -19.18
CA ASN A 155 -11.09 6.16 -19.48
C ASN A 155 -12.57 5.74 -19.61
N PRO A 156 -13.51 6.30 -18.80
CA PRO A 156 -14.94 6.00 -18.91
C PRO A 156 -15.53 6.33 -20.28
N LYS A 157 -14.97 7.31 -20.98
CA LYS A 157 -15.37 7.73 -22.33
C LYS A 157 -14.83 6.79 -23.43
N SER A 158 -14.08 5.73 -23.10
CA SER A 158 -13.59 4.75 -24.06
C SER A 158 -14.77 3.90 -24.57
N PHE A 159 -15.01 3.89 -25.87
CA PHE A 159 -16.06 3.09 -26.53
C PHE A 159 -15.78 1.59 -26.58
N SER A 160 -14.70 1.10 -25.99
CA SER A 160 -14.37 -0.33 -25.94
C SER A 160 -15.33 -1.08 -25.04
N LYS A 161 -16.27 -1.84 -25.62
CA LYS A 161 -17.22 -2.70 -24.90
C LYS A 161 -16.55 -3.77 -24.03
N SER A 162 -15.26 -4.04 -24.24
CA SER A 162 -14.51 -5.12 -23.59
C SER A 162 -13.25 -4.63 -22.88
N ARG A 163 -13.25 -3.40 -22.39
CA ARG A 163 -12.06 -2.75 -21.78
C ARG A 163 -11.47 -3.45 -20.55
N PHE A 164 -12.21 -4.31 -19.88
CA PHE A 164 -11.79 -5.01 -18.67
C PHE A 164 -11.70 -6.53 -18.88
N LYS A 165 -11.15 -6.99 -19.99
CA LYS A 165 -10.87 -8.42 -20.21
C LYS A 165 -9.56 -8.82 -19.51
N LYS A 166 -9.61 -9.90 -18.72
CA LYS A 166 -8.49 -10.38 -17.89
C LYS A 166 -7.22 -10.70 -18.69
N ASN A 167 -7.37 -11.16 -19.92
CA ASN A 167 -6.25 -11.56 -20.79
C ASN A 167 -5.73 -10.44 -21.71
N GLN A 168 -6.20 -9.21 -21.51
CA GLN A 168 -5.77 -8.05 -22.29
C GLN A 168 -4.57 -7.40 -21.64
N THR A 169 -3.65 -6.85 -22.44
CA THR A 169 -2.55 -6.00 -21.99
C THR A 169 -2.75 -4.60 -22.52
N PRO A 170 -2.86 -3.57 -21.69
CA PRO A 170 -3.03 -2.20 -22.14
C PRO A 170 -1.82 -1.70 -22.93
N ALA A 171 -2.02 -1.19 -24.13
CA ALA A 171 -0.95 -0.71 -25.00
C ALA A 171 -0.15 0.46 -24.41
N GLY A 172 -0.77 1.27 -23.55
CA GLY A 172 -0.12 2.43 -22.94
C GLY A 172 0.79 2.09 -21.76
N ASP A 173 0.53 0.96 -21.06
CA ASP A 173 1.31 0.50 -19.91
C ASP A 173 1.20 -1.03 -19.82
N SER A 174 2.21 -1.72 -20.30
CA SER A 174 2.25 -3.20 -20.35
C SER A 174 2.46 -3.87 -18.98
N ASN A 175 2.97 -3.12 -18.00
CA ASN A 175 3.23 -3.63 -16.65
C ASN A 175 1.97 -3.63 -15.76
N CYS A 176 0.99 -2.76 -16.04
CA CYS A 176 -0.23 -2.71 -15.25
C CYS A 176 -1.08 -3.98 -15.48
N LYS A 177 -1.85 -4.37 -14.50
CA LYS A 177 -2.76 -5.52 -14.56
C LYS A 177 -4.16 -5.13 -14.11
N LEU A 178 -5.13 -5.97 -14.47
CA LEU A 178 -6.52 -5.77 -14.09
C LEU A 178 -6.70 -6.04 -12.60
N GLY A 179 -7.09 -5.03 -11.86
CA GLY A 179 -7.46 -5.10 -10.45
C GLY A 179 -8.96 -4.93 -10.25
N VAL A 180 -9.40 -5.22 -9.04
CA VAL A 180 -10.76 -4.99 -8.57
C VAL A 180 -10.68 -4.16 -7.30
N HIS A 181 -11.45 -3.09 -7.28
CA HIS A 181 -11.69 -2.29 -6.08
C HIS A 181 -13.17 -2.40 -5.72
N THR A 182 -13.46 -2.84 -4.50
CA THR A 182 -14.83 -2.85 -3.98
C THR A 182 -15.08 -1.54 -3.26
N ALA A 183 -16.02 -0.75 -3.75
CA ALA A 183 -16.53 0.36 -2.97
C ALA A 183 -17.22 -0.20 -1.72
N SER A 184 -16.76 0.22 -0.54
CA SER A 184 -17.41 -0.11 0.73
C SER A 184 -18.58 0.85 0.95
N ASN A 185 -19.68 0.62 0.25
CA ASN A 185 -20.95 1.21 0.62
C ASN A 185 -21.65 0.23 1.56
N GLU A 186 -22.31 0.75 2.58
CA GLU A 186 -23.14 -0.01 3.53
C GLU A 186 -24.32 -0.76 2.87
N SER A 187 -24.56 -0.49 1.57
CA SER A 187 -25.55 -1.20 0.77
C SER A 187 -25.12 -2.64 0.49
N SER A 188 -26.04 -3.57 0.58
CA SER A 188 -25.87 -5.01 0.39
C SER A 188 -25.34 -5.43 -0.99
N ASN A 189 -25.30 -4.53 -1.97
CA ASN A 189 -24.80 -4.75 -3.31
C ASN A 189 -23.33 -4.35 -3.39
N LYS A 190 -22.43 -5.34 -3.54
CA LYS A 190 -21.01 -5.13 -3.78
C LYS A 190 -20.80 -4.66 -5.21
N ASP A 191 -20.59 -3.39 -5.41
CA ASP A 191 -20.16 -2.87 -6.69
C ASP A 191 -18.66 -3.17 -6.88
N TYR A 192 -18.36 -4.01 -7.87
CA TYR A 192 -17.01 -4.35 -8.27
C TYR A 192 -16.53 -3.34 -9.32
N ASN A 193 -15.67 -2.42 -8.91
CA ASN A 193 -15.03 -1.48 -9.82
C ASN A 193 -13.73 -2.10 -10.35
N TYR A 194 -13.73 -2.44 -11.63
CA TYR A 194 -12.52 -2.93 -12.32
C TYR A 194 -11.65 -1.77 -12.77
N PHE A 195 -10.34 -1.95 -12.67
CA PHE A 195 -9.36 -0.97 -13.15
C PHE A 195 -8.08 -1.64 -13.62
N TRP A 196 -7.40 -1.03 -14.55
CA TRP A 196 -6.03 -1.37 -14.93
C TRP A 196 -5.07 -0.55 -14.08
N GLY A 197 -4.12 -1.19 -13.41
CA GLY A 197 -3.21 -0.43 -12.58
C GLY A 197 -2.32 -1.24 -11.68
N TYR A 198 -2.02 -0.61 -10.57
CA TYR A 198 -1.16 -1.10 -9.50
C TYR A 198 -1.89 -1.01 -8.17
N LYS A 199 -1.35 -1.69 -7.18
CA LYS A 199 -1.70 -1.47 -5.76
C LYS A 199 -0.43 -1.07 -5.03
N ASP A 200 -0.51 -0.01 -4.28
CA ASP A 200 0.52 0.39 -3.34
C ASP A 200 0.19 -0.19 -1.96
N HIS A 201 0.98 -1.15 -1.53
CA HIS A 201 0.85 -1.81 -0.23
C HIS A 201 1.71 -1.06 0.76
N LEU A 202 1.13 -0.72 1.91
CA LEU A 202 1.74 0.17 2.89
C LEU A 202 1.73 -0.45 4.28
N ILE A 203 2.81 -0.25 5.03
CA ILE A 203 2.84 -0.39 6.48
C ILE A 203 2.87 1.00 7.12
N LEU A 204 1.94 1.22 8.04
CA LEU A 204 1.73 2.45 8.78
C LEU A 204 1.93 2.20 10.27
N ASP A 205 2.58 3.12 10.99
CA ASP A 205 2.56 3.12 12.44
C ASP A 205 1.23 3.69 12.96
N ALA A 206 0.60 3.03 13.91
CA ALA A 206 -0.73 3.40 14.40
C ALA A 206 -0.74 4.60 15.36
N LYS A 207 0.40 4.98 15.95
CA LYS A 207 0.50 6.05 16.94
C LYS A 207 0.04 7.39 16.39
N TYR A 208 0.65 7.83 15.30
CA TYR A 208 0.29 9.06 14.62
C TYR A 208 -0.24 8.85 13.19
N GLY A 209 -0.32 7.60 12.71
CA GLY A 209 -0.73 7.28 11.35
C GLY A 209 0.31 7.71 10.33
N LEU A 210 1.58 7.36 10.55
CA LEU A 210 2.73 7.72 9.71
C LEU A 210 3.24 6.53 8.90
N PRO A 211 3.65 6.72 7.64
CA PRO A 211 4.10 5.64 6.78
C PRO A 211 5.49 5.16 7.20
N ILE A 212 5.66 3.83 7.26
CA ILE A 212 6.95 3.20 7.58
C ILE A 212 7.60 2.69 6.31
N PHE A 213 6.85 1.97 5.47
CA PHE A 213 7.37 1.35 4.27
C PHE A 213 6.26 1.03 3.27
N ASN A 214 6.55 1.12 1.97
CA ASN A 214 5.60 0.79 0.92
C ASN A 214 6.17 -0.19 -0.12
N LEU A 215 5.27 -0.85 -0.84
CA LEU A 215 5.60 -1.77 -1.94
C LEU A 215 4.51 -1.68 -3.01
N THR A 216 4.87 -1.13 -4.17
CA THR A 216 3.96 -1.04 -5.31
C THR A 216 4.03 -2.31 -6.16
N LEU A 217 2.89 -2.99 -6.34
CA LEU A 217 2.76 -4.21 -7.13
C LEU A 217 1.65 -4.07 -8.18
N ALA A 218 1.63 -4.99 -9.16
CA ALA A 218 0.55 -5.06 -10.14
C ALA A 218 -0.80 -5.31 -9.45
N ALA A 219 -1.88 -4.68 -9.93
CA ALA A 219 -3.18 -4.66 -9.24
C ALA A 219 -3.84 -6.04 -9.09
N ASN A 220 -3.43 -7.06 -9.86
CA ASN A 220 -3.90 -8.43 -9.72
C ASN A 220 -3.20 -9.24 -8.62
N THR A 221 -2.23 -8.66 -7.92
CA THR A 221 -1.55 -9.32 -6.81
C THR A 221 -2.51 -9.46 -5.63
N HIS A 222 -2.61 -10.67 -5.05
CA HIS A 222 -3.42 -10.91 -3.87
C HIS A 222 -2.83 -10.21 -2.65
N ASP A 223 -3.67 -9.52 -1.87
CA ASP A 223 -3.26 -8.71 -0.73
C ASP A 223 -2.47 -9.52 0.32
N VAL A 224 -2.83 -10.80 0.56
CA VAL A 224 -2.08 -11.70 1.44
C VAL A 224 -0.64 -11.87 0.98
N LYS A 225 -0.42 -12.26 -0.29
CA LYS A 225 0.93 -12.47 -0.84
C LYS A 225 1.75 -11.20 -0.89
N ALA A 226 1.09 -10.08 -1.19
CA ALA A 226 1.72 -8.77 -1.15
C ALA A 226 2.11 -8.38 0.28
N GLY A 227 1.23 -8.64 1.26
CA GLY A 227 1.48 -8.40 2.67
C GLY A 227 2.64 -9.24 3.22
N GLU A 228 2.71 -10.53 2.90
CA GLU A 228 3.83 -11.41 3.27
C GLU A 228 5.16 -10.86 2.73
N LYS A 229 5.19 -10.47 1.45
CA LYS A 229 6.37 -9.86 0.83
C LYS A 229 6.75 -8.54 1.49
N LEU A 230 5.77 -7.68 1.76
CA LEU A 230 5.96 -6.37 2.39
C LEU A 230 6.54 -6.54 3.80
N VAL A 231 5.97 -7.45 4.60
CA VAL A 231 6.44 -7.77 5.97
C VAL A 231 7.87 -8.29 5.96
N SER A 232 8.19 -9.23 5.06
CA SER A 232 9.56 -9.76 4.92
C SER A 232 10.55 -8.68 4.52
N GLN A 233 10.18 -7.82 3.57
CA GLN A 233 11.06 -6.76 3.07
C GLN A 233 11.32 -5.70 4.14
N VAL A 234 10.28 -5.22 4.82
CA VAL A 234 10.47 -4.21 5.87
C VAL A 234 11.25 -4.75 7.07
N ALA A 235 11.06 -6.02 7.44
CA ALA A 235 11.80 -6.65 8.52
C ALA A 235 13.28 -6.86 8.21
N SER A 236 13.66 -6.96 6.93
CA SER A 236 15.08 -7.00 6.54
C SER A 236 15.77 -5.63 6.59
N LEU A 237 15.00 -4.54 6.57
CA LEU A 237 15.50 -3.16 6.52
C LEU A 237 15.42 -2.43 7.86
N LEU A 238 14.47 -2.82 8.72
CA LEU A 238 14.21 -2.19 10.01
C LEU A 238 14.19 -3.23 11.14
N PRO A 239 14.66 -2.89 12.35
CA PRO A 239 14.72 -3.80 13.49
C PRO A 239 13.34 -3.99 14.14
N LEU A 240 12.39 -4.61 13.43
CA LEU A 240 11.00 -4.74 13.85
C LEU A 240 10.73 -5.95 14.73
N LYS A 241 11.50 -7.03 14.59
CA LYS A 241 11.28 -8.28 15.31
C LYS A 241 11.36 -8.06 16.83
N GLY A 242 10.31 -8.47 17.54
CA GLY A 242 10.18 -8.29 18.99
C GLY A 242 9.74 -6.90 19.45
N LYS A 243 9.72 -5.89 18.56
CA LYS A 243 9.16 -4.56 18.84
C LYS A 243 7.70 -4.47 18.47
N VAL A 244 7.31 -5.12 17.37
CA VAL A 244 5.93 -5.13 16.89
C VAL A 244 5.13 -6.10 17.74
N LYS A 245 4.09 -5.61 18.41
CA LYS A 245 3.12 -6.43 19.15
C LYS A 245 1.98 -6.88 18.27
N ASN A 246 1.44 -5.97 17.43
CA ASN A 246 0.28 -6.23 16.61
C ASN A 246 0.45 -5.68 15.20
N LEU A 247 0.04 -6.48 14.20
CA LEU A 247 -0.14 -6.05 12.82
C LEU A 247 -1.64 -6.06 12.48
N ILE A 248 -2.21 -4.90 12.25
CA ILE A 248 -3.64 -4.69 12.05
C ILE A 248 -3.92 -4.63 10.55
N GLY A 249 -4.86 -5.45 10.07
CA GLY A 249 -5.24 -5.47 8.65
C GLY A 249 -6.75 -5.61 8.46
N ASP A 250 -7.20 -5.46 7.23
CA ASP A 250 -8.59 -5.73 6.88
C ASP A 250 -8.86 -7.25 6.77
N LYS A 251 -10.11 -7.62 6.47
CA LYS A 251 -10.49 -9.03 6.27
C LYS A 251 -9.76 -9.74 5.11
N ALA A 252 -9.11 -9.01 4.20
CA ALA A 252 -8.32 -9.62 3.13
C ALA A 252 -7.08 -10.32 3.68
N PHE A 253 -6.55 -9.88 4.82
CA PHE A 253 -5.40 -10.48 5.50
C PHE A 253 -5.77 -11.65 6.43
N ASP A 254 -7.04 -12.01 6.54
CA ASP A 254 -7.49 -13.16 7.35
C ASP A 254 -7.16 -14.49 6.66
N SER A 255 -5.92 -14.95 6.77
CA SER A 255 -5.46 -16.25 6.26
C SER A 255 -4.39 -16.87 7.17
N ASN A 256 -4.37 -18.22 7.30
CA ASN A 256 -3.38 -18.92 8.13
C ASN A 256 -1.94 -18.54 7.73
N ALA A 257 -1.63 -18.59 6.42
CA ALA A 257 -0.29 -18.27 5.91
C ALA A 257 0.18 -16.88 6.33
N PHE A 258 -0.70 -15.87 6.33
CA PHE A 258 -0.34 -14.53 6.76
C PHE A 258 -0.09 -14.45 8.27
N TYR A 259 -0.92 -15.13 9.09
CA TYR A 259 -0.73 -15.18 10.55
C TYR A 259 0.60 -15.85 10.91
N ASP A 260 0.91 -16.96 10.26
CA ASP A 260 2.15 -17.71 10.48
C ASP A 260 3.36 -16.86 10.03
N SER A 261 3.31 -16.27 8.83
CA SER A 261 4.38 -15.40 8.31
C SER A 261 4.66 -14.20 9.23
N VAL A 262 3.63 -13.52 9.72
CA VAL A 262 3.78 -12.37 10.62
C VAL A 262 4.38 -12.81 11.97
N LYS A 263 3.97 -13.97 12.47
CA LYS A 263 4.51 -14.52 13.71
C LYS A 263 5.98 -14.87 13.57
N ASP A 264 6.36 -15.51 12.47
CA ASP A 264 7.74 -15.97 12.24
C ASP A 264 8.69 -14.78 11.99
N VAL A 265 8.24 -13.80 11.19
CA VAL A 265 9.08 -12.68 10.75
C VAL A 265 9.16 -11.58 11.83
N LEU A 266 8.03 -11.19 12.40
CA LEU A 266 7.94 -10.06 13.32
C LEU A 266 7.80 -10.50 14.80
N GLY A 267 7.36 -11.72 15.08
CA GLY A 267 6.93 -12.17 16.40
C GLY A 267 5.57 -11.60 16.84
N ALA A 268 4.87 -10.91 15.93
CA ALA A 268 3.65 -10.14 16.20
C ALA A 268 2.36 -10.96 16.10
N ASN A 269 1.27 -10.43 16.63
CA ASN A 269 -0.08 -10.95 16.43
C ASN A 269 -0.75 -10.22 15.27
N VAL A 270 -1.58 -10.94 14.52
CA VAL A 270 -2.42 -10.34 13.46
C VAL A 270 -3.79 -10.01 14.02
N ILE A 271 -4.23 -8.78 13.80
CA ILE A 271 -5.56 -8.28 14.17
C ILE A 271 -6.35 -8.04 12.88
N ALA A 272 -7.10 -9.06 12.44
CA ALA A 272 -7.92 -8.99 11.23
C ALA A 272 -9.30 -9.64 11.46
N PRO A 273 -10.41 -9.02 10.94
CA PRO A 273 -11.74 -9.61 11.03
C PRO A 273 -11.84 -10.87 10.18
N LEU A 274 -12.74 -11.77 10.53
CA LEU A 274 -13.03 -12.95 9.72
C LEU A 274 -13.58 -12.58 8.34
N ARG A 275 -13.10 -13.28 7.31
CA ARG A 275 -13.73 -13.23 5.98
C ARG A 275 -15.17 -13.74 6.06
N SER A 276 -16.07 -13.15 5.29
CA SER A 276 -17.49 -13.54 5.27
C SER A 276 -17.71 -15.03 4.95
N ASN A 277 -16.86 -15.62 4.11
CA ASN A 277 -16.90 -17.04 3.75
C ASN A 277 -16.25 -17.97 4.79
N ALA A 278 -15.58 -17.43 5.81
CA ALA A 278 -14.97 -18.20 6.90
C ALA A 278 -15.97 -18.53 8.03
N LYS A 279 -17.22 -18.05 7.95
CA LYS A 279 -18.30 -18.35 8.89
C LYS A 279 -18.86 -19.76 8.64
N ALA A 280 -18.02 -20.78 8.81
CA ALA A 280 -18.49 -22.16 8.78
C ALA A 280 -19.26 -22.47 10.09
N GLN A 281 -20.39 -23.19 9.99
CA GLN A 281 -21.07 -23.69 11.18
C GLN A 281 -20.16 -24.66 11.92
N LEU A 282 -19.89 -24.38 13.18
CA LEU A 282 -19.09 -25.24 14.04
C LEU A 282 -19.82 -26.56 14.30
N PHE A 283 -19.04 -27.62 14.49
CA PHE A 283 -19.56 -28.90 14.93
C PHE A 283 -19.60 -28.91 16.45
N ASP A 284 -20.80 -28.90 16.98
CA ASP A 284 -21.14 -28.95 18.40
C ASP A 284 -21.43 -30.38 18.91
N GLY A 285 -21.16 -31.38 18.08
CA GLY A 285 -21.45 -32.78 18.35
C GLY A 285 -22.83 -33.22 17.84
N SER A 286 -23.72 -32.29 17.53
CA SER A 286 -25.07 -32.61 17.07
C SER A 286 -25.10 -32.98 15.59
N VAL A 287 -25.98 -33.92 15.22
CA VAL A 287 -26.24 -34.29 13.84
C VAL A 287 -27.21 -33.27 13.23
N PRO A 288 -26.86 -32.55 12.16
CA PRO A 288 -27.77 -31.57 11.57
C PRO A 288 -29.01 -32.23 10.94
N THR A 289 -30.12 -31.52 10.94
CA THR A 289 -31.32 -31.91 10.23
C THR A 289 -31.38 -31.33 8.82
N CYS A 290 -32.09 -31.97 7.90
CA CYS A 290 -32.40 -31.41 6.59
C CYS A 290 -33.48 -30.31 6.68
N ASN A 291 -33.88 -29.72 5.55
CA ASN A 291 -34.91 -28.67 5.53
C ASN A 291 -36.33 -29.18 5.93
N SER A 292 -36.54 -30.49 5.89
CA SER A 292 -37.76 -31.14 6.38
C SER A 292 -37.66 -31.61 7.84
N GLY A 293 -36.66 -31.19 8.60
CA GLY A 293 -36.45 -31.58 9.99
C GLY A 293 -35.89 -32.99 10.19
N LEU A 294 -35.64 -33.78 9.13
CA LEU A 294 -35.11 -35.12 9.24
C LEU A 294 -33.62 -35.15 9.51
N VAL A 295 -33.18 -36.03 10.41
CA VAL A 295 -31.76 -36.20 10.77
C VAL A 295 -30.94 -36.64 9.55
N MET A 296 -29.82 -35.96 9.30
CA MET A 296 -28.94 -36.25 8.17
C MET A 296 -27.92 -37.34 8.51
N HIS A 297 -27.43 -38.04 7.50
CA HIS A 297 -26.40 -39.08 7.66
C HIS A 297 -25.01 -38.47 7.59
N LYS A 298 -24.12 -38.76 8.54
CA LYS A 298 -22.71 -38.44 8.48
C LYS A 298 -22.05 -39.27 7.36
N CYS A 299 -21.48 -38.60 6.36
CA CYS A 299 -20.92 -39.23 5.15
C CYS A 299 -19.40 -39.12 5.08
N GLY A 300 -18.71 -39.05 6.22
CA GLY A 300 -17.28 -38.94 6.28
C GLY A 300 -16.80 -37.56 6.72
N HIS A 301 -15.47 -37.41 6.67
CA HIS A 301 -14.78 -36.15 7.03
C HIS A 301 -13.60 -35.92 6.09
N ILE A 302 -13.14 -34.67 6.04
CA ILE A 302 -11.97 -34.23 5.25
C ILE A 302 -11.10 -33.38 6.17
N TYR A 303 -9.83 -33.71 6.25
CA TYR A 303 -8.83 -32.87 6.90
C TYR A 303 -8.47 -31.70 5.97
N ARG A 304 -8.38 -30.53 6.53
CA ARG A 304 -7.97 -29.27 5.88
C ARG A 304 -7.11 -28.49 6.85
N ASP A 305 -6.31 -27.56 6.34
CA ASP A 305 -5.53 -26.62 7.18
C ASP A 305 -6.44 -25.80 8.12
N SER A 306 -7.70 -25.60 7.73
CA SER A 306 -8.72 -24.94 8.55
C SER A 306 -9.32 -25.82 9.65
N GLY A 307 -9.03 -27.14 9.65
CA GLY A 307 -9.55 -28.11 10.59
C GLY A 307 -10.27 -29.31 9.93
N ILE A 308 -11.03 -30.04 10.73
CA ILE A 308 -11.74 -31.24 10.29
C ILE A 308 -13.15 -30.86 9.81
N ARG A 309 -13.43 -31.11 8.55
CA ARG A 309 -14.73 -30.81 7.94
C ARG A 309 -15.56 -32.09 7.79
N PHE A 310 -16.63 -32.22 8.60
CA PHE A 310 -17.59 -33.30 8.50
C PHE A 310 -18.64 -33.02 7.41
N LYS A 311 -18.94 -34.01 6.60
CA LYS A 311 -19.99 -33.96 5.59
C LYS A 311 -21.22 -34.74 6.06
N PHE A 312 -22.36 -34.09 6.02
CA PHE A 312 -23.66 -34.71 6.27
C PHE A 312 -24.48 -34.65 5.00
N THR A 313 -25.18 -35.76 4.71
CA THR A 313 -25.92 -35.93 3.47
C THR A 313 -27.37 -36.23 3.73
N CYS A 314 -28.20 -36.02 2.71
CA CYS A 314 -29.63 -36.27 2.72
C CYS A 314 -29.97 -37.69 3.24
N PRO A 315 -30.94 -37.86 4.16
CA PRO A 315 -31.37 -39.17 4.61
C PRO A 315 -31.90 -40.07 3.48
N PHE A 316 -32.42 -39.46 2.40
CA PHE A 316 -32.91 -40.19 1.22
C PHE A 316 -31.86 -40.41 0.13
N ARG A 317 -30.56 -40.12 0.39
CA ARG A 317 -29.51 -40.23 -0.63
C ARG A 317 -29.44 -41.63 -1.25
N ASN A 318 -29.55 -42.65 -0.44
CA ASN A 318 -29.46 -44.05 -0.84
C ASN A 318 -30.80 -44.75 -0.88
N SER A 319 -31.93 -44.01 -0.65
CA SER A 319 -33.25 -44.59 -0.66
C SER A 319 -33.83 -44.69 -2.08
N LYS A 320 -34.77 -45.62 -2.27
CA LYS A 320 -35.57 -45.74 -3.50
C LYS A 320 -36.64 -44.64 -3.60
N SER A 321 -36.70 -43.71 -2.64
CA SER A 321 -37.69 -42.63 -2.64
C SER A 321 -37.54 -41.75 -3.89
N LYS A 322 -38.67 -41.50 -4.56
CA LYS A 322 -38.78 -40.70 -5.76
C LYS A 322 -39.04 -39.20 -5.46
N SER A 323 -39.36 -38.86 -4.21
CA SER A 323 -39.69 -37.49 -3.81
C SER A 323 -39.00 -37.08 -2.53
N CYS A 324 -38.77 -35.77 -2.38
CA CYS A 324 -38.29 -35.14 -1.18
C CYS A 324 -39.44 -34.35 -0.52
N PRO A 325 -39.72 -34.51 0.78
CA PRO A 325 -40.80 -33.77 1.45
C PRO A 325 -40.64 -32.25 1.36
N SER A 326 -39.40 -31.73 1.19
CA SER A 326 -39.12 -30.30 1.02
C SER A 326 -38.90 -29.90 -0.43
N ASN A 327 -39.19 -30.71 -1.41
CA ASN A 327 -38.95 -30.43 -2.84
C ASN A 327 -37.52 -29.86 -3.14
N HIS A 328 -36.50 -30.41 -2.50
CA HIS A 328 -35.16 -29.90 -2.63
C HIS A 328 -34.63 -30.05 -4.06
N SER A 329 -34.23 -28.96 -4.68
CA SER A 329 -33.80 -28.87 -6.10
C SER A 329 -32.71 -29.88 -6.48
N ASN A 330 -31.85 -30.28 -5.54
CA ASN A 330 -30.79 -31.25 -5.78
C ASN A 330 -31.25 -32.71 -5.62
N PHE A 331 -32.51 -32.95 -5.35
CA PHE A 331 -32.99 -34.33 -5.11
C PHE A 331 -32.87 -35.22 -6.35
N HIS A 332 -33.02 -34.63 -7.52
CA HIS A 332 -32.91 -35.30 -8.81
C HIS A 332 -31.46 -35.41 -9.38
N LYS A 333 -30.50 -34.87 -8.64
CA LYS A 333 -29.07 -34.97 -9.06
C LYS A 333 -28.52 -36.39 -8.83
N PRO A 334 -27.40 -36.75 -9.52
CA PRO A 334 -26.70 -38.01 -9.29
C PRO A 334 -26.40 -38.25 -7.81
N VAL A 335 -26.32 -39.50 -7.36
CA VAL A 335 -26.16 -39.92 -5.96
C VAL A 335 -25.10 -39.14 -5.20
N LYS A 336 -23.98 -38.82 -5.84
CA LYS A 336 -22.90 -38.05 -5.23
C LYS A 336 -23.35 -36.68 -4.66
N ASN A 337 -24.35 -36.05 -5.30
CA ASN A 337 -24.84 -34.71 -4.97
C ASN A 337 -26.34 -34.67 -4.72
N LYS A 338 -26.96 -35.82 -4.49
CA LYS A 338 -28.42 -35.94 -4.28
C LYS A 338 -28.85 -35.31 -2.98
N GLY A 339 -29.82 -34.43 -3.04
CA GLY A 339 -30.51 -33.82 -1.90
C GLY A 339 -29.68 -32.83 -1.10
N CYS A 340 -30.02 -32.69 0.17
CA CYS A 340 -29.37 -31.75 1.09
C CYS A 340 -27.94 -32.22 1.43
N ILE A 341 -26.99 -31.27 1.44
CA ILE A 341 -25.64 -31.49 1.94
C ILE A 341 -25.34 -30.36 2.92
N LYS A 342 -24.96 -30.73 4.15
CA LYS A 342 -24.50 -29.79 5.17
C LYS A 342 -23.08 -30.14 5.61
N TYR A 343 -22.35 -29.14 6.00
CA TYR A 343 -20.99 -29.29 6.53
C TYR A 343 -20.92 -28.71 7.94
N ARG A 344 -20.13 -29.36 8.80
CA ARG A 344 -19.76 -28.90 10.13
C ARG A 344 -18.25 -28.91 10.24
N LEU A 345 -17.68 -27.94 10.93
CA LEU A 345 -16.23 -27.77 11.03
C LEU A 345 -15.79 -27.82 12.49
N ILE A 346 -14.83 -28.68 12.80
CA ILE A 346 -13.97 -28.51 13.97
C ILE A 346 -12.77 -27.70 13.50
N LYS A 347 -12.63 -26.48 14.00
CA LYS A 347 -11.50 -25.61 13.61
C LYS A 347 -10.18 -26.19 14.12
N ALA A 348 -9.13 -26.09 13.31
CA ALA A 348 -7.77 -26.34 13.78
C ALA A 348 -7.37 -25.30 14.84
N ALA A 349 -6.62 -25.73 15.84
CA ALA A 349 -5.99 -24.84 16.83
C ALA A 349 -4.76 -24.20 16.17
N ASN A 350 -4.96 -23.08 15.48
CA ASN A 350 -3.90 -22.27 14.88
C ASN A 350 -4.05 -20.81 15.31
N LEU A 351 -3.03 -20.00 15.08
CA LEU A 351 -3.00 -18.58 15.49
C LEU A 351 -4.24 -17.82 15.04
N ARG A 352 -4.68 -18.03 13.78
CA ARG A 352 -5.85 -17.36 13.21
C ARG A 352 -7.15 -17.73 13.93
N ASN A 353 -7.34 -19.01 14.27
CA ASN A 353 -8.57 -19.48 14.91
C ASN A 353 -8.61 -19.19 16.42
N CYS A 354 -7.42 -19.13 17.05
CA CYS A 354 -7.28 -18.79 18.48
C CYS A 354 -7.46 -17.29 18.77
N THR A 355 -7.46 -16.44 17.73
CA THR A 355 -7.70 -15.01 17.90
C THR A 355 -9.15 -14.75 18.31
N ASP A 356 -9.34 -14.26 19.54
CA ASP A 356 -10.66 -13.86 20.06
C ASP A 356 -11.06 -12.48 19.50
N ARG A 357 -11.92 -12.51 18.48
CA ARG A 357 -12.39 -11.31 17.76
C ARG A 357 -13.52 -10.58 18.45
N ASP A 358 -14.13 -11.19 19.44
CA ASP A 358 -15.23 -10.62 20.20
C ASP A 358 -14.74 -9.85 21.44
N SER A 359 -13.48 -10.08 21.81
CA SER A 359 -12.85 -9.44 22.97
C SER A 359 -12.81 -7.91 22.84
N PRO A 360 -12.95 -7.17 23.96
CA PRO A 360 -12.77 -5.72 23.98
C PRO A 360 -11.38 -5.29 23.49
N ILE A 361 -10.35 -6.09 23.78
CA ILE A 361 -8.97 -5.84 23.35
C ILE A 361 -8.86 -5.87 21.82
N PHE A 362 -9.43 -6.89 21.17
CA PHE A 362 -9.43 -6.97 19.72
C PHE A 362 -10.14 -5.75 19.10
N LYS A 363 -11.30 -5.37 19.62
CA LYS A 363 -12.09 -4.24 19.13
C LYS A 363 -11.32 -2.92 19.26
N ALA A 364 -10.66 -2.71 20.42
CA ALA A 364 -9.82 -1.53 20.68
C ALA A 364 -8.59 -1.46 19.75
N LEU A 365 -7.94 -2.59 19.48
CA LEU A 365 -6.82 -2.65 18.54
C LEU A 365 -7.30 -2.42 17.10
N TYR A 366 -8.38 -3.09 16.70
CA TYR A 366 -8.90 -2.97 15.34
C TYR A 366 -9.42 -1.55 15.01
N SER A 367 -9.93 -0.81 15.98
CA SER A 367 -10.38 0.57 15.78
C SER A 367 -9.25 1.51 15.31
N LYS A 368 -7.99 1.19 15.66
CA LYS A 368 -6.81 1.93 15.18
C LYS A 368 -6.65 1.88 13.65
N ARG A 369 -7.28 0.91 12.98
CA ARG A 369 -7.28 0.79 11.52
C ARG A 369 -7.79 2.06 10.81
N SER A 370 -8.66 2.84 11.44
CA SER A 370 -9.13 4.11 10.88
C SER A 370 -8.01 5.10 10.53
N ALA A 371 -6.81 4.94 11.12
CA ALA A 371 -5.65 5.78 10.79
C ALA A 371 -5.19 5.59 9.33
N ILE A 372 -5.33 4.37 8.76
CA ILE A 372 -4.93 4.12 7.37
C ILE A 372 -5.88 4.82 6.38
N GLU A 373 -7.17 4.92 6.68
CA GLU A 373 -8.15 5.58 5.82
C GLU A 373 -7.85 7.11 5.75
N ARG A 374 -7.53 7.70 6.90
CA ARG A 374 -7.06 9.09 6.96
C ARG A 374 -5.73 9.30 6.23
N TYR A 375 -4.83 8.32 6.32
CA TYR A 375 -3.57 8.35 5.58
C TYR A 375 -3.80 8.24 4.07
N ASN A 376 -4.64 7.33 3.63
CA ASN A 376 -5.00 7.14 2.22
C ASN A 376 -5.53 8.46 1.61
N SER A 377 -6.33 9.22 2.36
CA SER A 377 -6.79 10.54 1.92
C SER A 377 -5.63 11.53 1.71
N ARG A 378 -4.63 11.54 2.60
CA ARG A 378 -3.42 12.38 2.45
C ARG A 378 -2.59 11.97 1.23
N PHE A 379 -2.42 10.67 1.00
CA PHE A 379 -1.70 10.16 -0.16
C PHE A 379 -2.41 10.48 -1.48
N LYS A 380 -3.73 10.36 -1.51
CA LYS A 380 -4.57 10.75 -2.67
C LYS A 380 -4.50 12.26 -2.92
N PHE A 381 -4.45 13.07 -1.86
CA PHE A 381 -4.29 14.51 -1.95
C PHE A 381 -3.01 14.93 -2.70
N LEU A 382 -1.97 14.10 -2.68
CA LEU A 382 -0.74 14.27 -3.46
C LEU A 382 -0.87 13.78 -4.92
N GLU A 383 -2.07 13.63 -5.46
CA GLU A 383 -2.36 13.22 -6.84
C GLU A 383 -1.75 11.84 -7.20
N ASN A 384 -1.87 10.86 -6.29
CA ASN A 384 -1.32 9.50 -6.50
C ASN A 384 -2.36 8.46 -6.91
N GLU A 385 -3.66 8.76 -6.84
CA GLU A 385 -4.72 7.80 -7.19
C GLU A 385 -4.72 7.46 -8.69
N LYS A 386 -4.41 8.44 -9.55
CA LYS A 386 -4.35 8.28 -11.00
C LYS A 386 -2.94 8.57 -11.49
N ALA A 387 -2.22 7.53 -11.89
CA ALA A 387 -0.88 7.71 -12.43
C ALA A 387 -0.91 8.57 -13.70
N SER A 388 -0.03 9.57 -13.77
CA SER A 388 0.28 10.30 -15.00
C SER A 388 1.43 9.64 -15.77
N LEU A 389 2.18 8.80 -15.08
CA LEU A 389 3.33 8.05 -15.57
C LEU A 389 2.92 6.67 -16.04
N ARG A 390 3.77 6.05 -16.83
CA ARG A 390 3.63 4.67 -17.32
C ARG A 390 4.77 3.83 -16.77
N ASN A 391 4.60 2.52 -16.81
CA ASN A 391 5.45 1.45 -16.28
C ASN A 391 5.55 1.40 -14.75
N LYS A 392 5.83 0.20 -14.26
CA LYS A 392 5.87 -0.09 -12.84
C LYS A 392 6.95 0.69 -12.09
N ALA A 393 8.15 0.81 -12.67
CA ALA A 393 9.27 1.48 -12.00
C ALA A 393 8.94 2.95 -11.69
N SER A 394 8.46 3.69 -12.71
CA SER A 394 8.12 5.11 -12.55
C SER A 394 6.94 5.33 -11.59
N VAL A 395 5.91 4.46 -11.64
CA VAL A 395 4.77 4.56 -10.71
C VAL A 395 5.21 4.26 -9.27
N SER A 396 6.04 3.22 -9.08
CA SER A 396 6.59 2.88 -7.77
C SER A 396 7.48 4.00 -7.21
N ALA A 397 8.35 4.58 -8.04
CA ALA A 397 9.23 5.68 -7.64
C ALA A 397 8.44 6.89 -7.14
N ILE A 398 7.42 7.32 -7.88
CA ILE A 398 6.56 8.44 -7.47
C ILE A 398 5.76 8.13 -6.21
N ALA A 399 5.27 6.91 -6.03
CA ALA A 399 4.60 6.50 -4.80
C ALA A 399 5.55 6.60 -3.60
N SER A 400 6.76 6.04 -3.70
CA SER A 400 7.78 6.11 -2.64
C SER A 400 8.17 7.55 -2.31
N ILE A 401 8.42 8.41 -3.31
CA ILE A 401 8.72 9.84 -3.10
C ILE A 401 7.56 10.54 -2.38
N SER A 402 6.31 10.21 -2.71
CA SER A 402 5.14 10.79 -2.06
C SER A 402 5.05 10.41 -0.59
N HIS A 403 5.34 9.16 -0.24
CA HIS A 403 5.42 8.72 1.15
C HIS A 403 6.54 9.44 1.91
N VAL A 404 7.71 9.60 1.27
CA VAL A 404 8.84 10.36 1.83
C VAL A 404 8.45 11.82 2.09
N CYS A 405 7.71 12.48 1.20
CA CYS A 405 7.21 13.85 1.44
C CYS A 405 6.32 13.94 2.68
N LEU A 406 5.47 12.91 2.92
CA LEU A 406 4.64 12.85 4.13
C LEU A 406 5.47 12.57 5.39
N GLN A 407 6.52 11.74 5.31
CA GLN A 407 7.46 11.53 6.42
C GLN A 407 8.23 12.81 6.76
N LEU A 408 8.77 13.50 5.75
CA LEU A 408 9.51 14.75 5.95
C LEU A 408 8.63 15.85 6.54
N THR A 409 7.35 15.94 6.13
CA THR A 409 6.38 16.84 6.80
C THR A 409 6.32 16.57 8.30
N SER A 410 6.27 15.31 8.71
CA SER A 410 6.19 14.95 10.13
C SER A 410 7.50 15.23 10.87
N ILE A 411 8.65 14.95 10.24
CA ILE A 411 9.97 15.19 10.83
C ILE A 411 10.20 16.70 11.06
N VAL A 412 9.96 17.53 10.04
CA VAL A 412 10.12 18.98 10.13
C VAL A 412 9.19 19.54 11.21
N SER A 413 7.89 19.15 11.18
CA SER A 413 6.92 19.63 12.18
C SER A 413 7.33 19.27 13.61
N ALA A 414 7.85 18.05 13.84
CA ALA A 414 8.30 17.64 15.16
C ALA A 414 9.56 18.37 15.62
N LYS A 415 10.53 18.61 14.72
CA LYS A 415 11.75 19.39 15.03
C LYS A 415 11.46 20.84 15.33
N GLU A 416 10.38 21.40 14.78
CA GLU A 416 9.87 22.73 15.11
C GLU A 416 8.94 22.75 16.34
N ASN A 417 8.82 21.64 17.06
CA ASN A 417 7.90 21.47 18.19
C ASN A 417 6.42 21.72 17.85
N ASN A 418 6.04 21.57 16.56
CA ASN A 418 4.70 21.80 16.07
C ASN A 418 3.99 20.45 15.80
N PHE A 419 3.64 19.76 16.86
CA PHE A 419 3.04 18.41 16.78
C PHE A 419 1.65 18.39 16.13
N ASP A 420 0.93 19.49 16.11
CA ASP A 420 -0.37 19.60 15.45
C ASP A 420 -0.26 19.49 13.93
N LEU A 421 0.90 19.83 13.38
CA LEU A 421 1.17 19.83 11.94
C LEU A 421 1.83 18.54 11.42
N ILE A 422 2.19 17.56 12.27
CA ILE A 422 2.88 16.32 11.82
C ILE A 422 2.15 15.55 10.72
N ARG A 423 0.86 15.80 10.54
CA ARG A 423 0.02 15.20 9.50
C ARG A 423 -0.49 16.20 8.48
N SER A 424 -0.09 17.46 8.56
CA SER A 424 -0.64 18.55 7.77
C SER A 424 0.41 19.28 6.95
N MET A 425 0.72 18.75 5.76
CA MET A 425 1.63 19.41 4.83
C MET A 425 1.16 20.84 4.46
N ALA A 426 -0.16 21.03 4.27
CA ALA A 426 -0.71 22.33 3.98
C ALA A 426 -0.58 23.30 5.16
N GLY A 427 -0.72 22.80 6.39
CA GLY A 427 -0.45 23.58 7.60
C GLY A 427 1.00 23.99 7.69
N LEU A 428 1.92 23.04 7.55
CA LEU A 428 3.36 23.29 7.56
C LEU A 428 3.79 24.31 6.49
N LYS A 429 3.22 24.24 5.29
CA LYS A 429 3.46 25.22 4.23
C LYS A 429 3.04 26.66 4.60
N ARG A 430 1.97 26.81 5.37
CA ARG A 430 1.47 28.13 5.78
C ARG A 430 2.23 28.71 6.98
N SER A 431 2.80 27.84 7.82
CA SER A 431 3.58 28.25 9.00
C SER A 431 5.08 28.41 8.70
N ALA A 432 5.52 27.97 7.53
CA ALA A 432 6.91 28.09 7.10
C ALA A 432 7.24 29.49 6.63
#